data_41b49441d877e1fc4782b3d1ef477aef
#
_entry.id   41b49441d877e1fc4782b3d1ef477aef
#
_cell.length_a   1.000
_cell.length_b   1.000
_cell.length_c   1.000
_cell.angle_alpha   90.00
_cell.angle_beta   90.00
_cell.angle_gamma   90.00
#
_symmetry.space_group_name_H-M   'P 1'
#
loop_
_entity.id
_entity.type
_entity.pdbx_description
1 polymer ?
#
loop_
_entity_poly.entity_id
_entity_poly.type
_entity_poly.pdbx_seq_one_letter_code
_entity_poly.pdbx_strand_id
1 'polypeptide(L)'
;MRFNIVIFYILLSAFAFAQNYGYDKKYQKQLSESGVEINEEQKKKVREDIKKYANFYLDKHYKYNEKAELTHPISKEKKNFNFDCSGFVAAVYWTSNIAVFEKQAVLGESGVKTIYGTLEKYKKIYNNSLPNIGDIIMFDRTTSETKKLTHAGIIVNVDKEDETVTYIHASTSKGLVLGYMNLKYPDLARKNGKVINSYLRAGGGVDSLASKCFNSYGTILDLP
;
A
#
# COMPACT_ATOMS: atom_id res chain seq x y z
N MET A 1 -13.14 -21.25 40.13
CA MET A 1 -12.26 -20.14 39.76
C MET A 1 -11.15 -20.52 38.76
N ARG A 2 -11.35 -21.49 37.86
CA ARG A 2 -10.36 -21.92 36.84
C ARG A 2 -10.77 -21.64 35.39
N PHE A 3 -11.99 -21.20 35.14
CA PHE A 3 -12.49 -20.96 33.76
C PHE A 3 -12.03 -19.64 33.14
N ASN A 4 -11.74 -18.61 33.94
CA ASN A 4 -11.36 -17.29 33.42
C ASN A 4 -9.90 -17.19 32.92
N ILE A 5 -9.00 -18.06 33.38
CA ILE A 5 -7.59 -18.03 32.99
C ILE A 5 -7.39 -18.62 31.58
N VAL A 6 -8.16 -19.66 31.24
CA VAL A 6 -8.06 -20.29 29.90
C VAL A 6 -8.57 -19.37 28.79
N ILE A 7 -9.65 -18.60 29.04
CA ILE A 7 -10.20 -17.63 28.09
C ILE A 7 -9.21 -16.47 27.88
N PHE A 8 -8.52 -16.03 28.95
CA PHE A 8 -7.53 -14.96 28.86
C PHE A 8 -6.28 -15.41 28.10
N TYR A 9 -5.84 -16.65 28.24
CA TYR A 9 -4.72 -17.20 27.46
C TYR A 9 -5.08 -17.43 25.99
N ILE A 10 -6.31 -17.83 25.69
CA ILE A 10 -6.79 -17.98 24.31
C ILE A 10 -6.89 -16.60 23.63
N LEU A 11 -7.37 -15.57 24.33
CA LEU A 11 -7.42 -14.19 23.81
C LEU A 11 -6.04 -13.59 23.62
N LEU A 12 -5.09 -13.82 24.54
CA LEU A 12 -3.70 -13.40 24.41
C LEU A 12 -2.97 -14.16 23.29
N SER A 13 -3.22 -15.44 23.11
CA SER A 13 -2.65 -16.22 22.01
C SER A 13 -3.26 -15.84 20.65
N ALA A 14 -4.56 -15.55 20.58
CA ALA A 14 -5.21 -15.03 19.38
C ALA A 14 -4.71 -13.62 19.01
N PHE A 15 -4.48 -12.76 20.01
CA PHE A 15 -3.91 -11.42 19.81
C PHE A 15 -2.43 -11.47 19.37
N ALA A 16 -1.63 -12.34 20.00
CA ALA A 16 -0.24 -12.60 19.58
C ALA A 16 -0.18 -13.27 18.20
N PHE A 17 -1.13 -14.13 17.89
CA PHE A 17 -1.28 -14.77 16.58
C PHE A 17 -1.68 -13.74 15.51
N ALA A 18 -2.59 -12.81 15.82
CA ALA A 18 -2.97 -11.71 14.97
C ALA A 18 -1.81 -10.75 14.67
N GLN A 19 -0.90 -10.56 15.61
CA GLN A 19 0.31 -9.77 15.41
C GLN A 19 1.40 -10.48 14.58
N ASN A 20 1.40 -11.82 14.54
CA ASN A 20 2.47 -12.61 13.94
C ASN A 20 2.18 -13.12 12.51
N TYR A 21 0.94 -13.15 12.06
CA TYR A 21 0.56 -13.81 10.81
C TYR A 21 -0.23 -12.90 9.87
N GLY A 22 0.27 -11.78 9.49
CA GLY A 22 -0.27 -10.86 8.51
C GLY A 22 -1.61 -11.21 7.80
N TYR A 23 -2.17 -10.30 7.11
CA TYR A 23 -3.43 -10.41 6.38
C TYR A 23 -3.32 -11.29 5.12
N ASP A 24 -2.89 -12.56 5.28
CA ASP A 24 -2.93 -13.49 4.17
C ASP A 24 -4.26 -14.29 4.15
N LYS A 25 -4.52 -14.98 3.04
CA LYS A 25 -5.73 -15.78 2.84
C LYS A 25 -5.88 -16.88 3.89
N LYS A 26 -4.77 -17.47 4.33
CA LYS A 26 -4.76 -18.54 5.34
C LYS A 26 -5.19 -17.99 6.68
N TYR A 27 -4.76 -16.78 6.98
CA TYR A 27 -5.10 -16.08 8.20
C TYR A 27 -6.55 -15.58 8.20
N GLN A 28 -7.04 -14.98 7.09
CA GLN A 28 -8.45 -14.60 6.94
C GLN A 28 -9.38 -15.82 7.05
N LYS A 29 -8.97 -16.96 6.47
CA LYS A 29 -9.71 -18.22 6.61
C LYS A 29 -9.72 -18.68 8.05
N GLN A 30 -8.58 -18.65 8.76
CA GLN A 30 -8.50 -19.01 10.18
C GLN A 30 -9.32 -18.07 11.07
N LEU A 31 -9.32 -16.76 10.77
CA LEU A 31 -10.16 -15.78 11.48
C LEU A 31 -11.65 -16.05 11.26
N SER A 32 -12.07 -16.31 10.02
CA SER A 32 -13.46 -16.62 9.71
C SER A 32 -13.92 -17.95 10.34
N GLU A 33 -13.04 -18.95 10.40
CA GLU A 33 -13.30 -20.24 11.05
C GLU A 33 -13.27 -20.13 12.59
N SER A 34 -12.49 -19.22 13.15
CA SER A 34 -12.43 -18.96 14.60
C SER A 34 -13.50 -17.99 15.11
N GLY A 35 -14.27 -17.37 14.21
CA GLY A 35 -15.25 -16.34 14.56
C GLY A 35 -14.65 -15.02 15.08
N VAL A 36 -13.35 -14.80 14.88
CA VAL A 36 -12.67 -13.55 15.27
C VAL A 36 -12.69 -12.59 14.07
N GLU A 37 -13.61 -11.62 14.09
CA GLU A 37 -13.57 -10.48 13.18
C GLU A 37 -12.56 -9.45 13.67
N ILE A 38 -11.79 -8.87 12.75
CA ILE A 38 -10.90 -7.75 13.07
C ILE A 38 -11.76 -6.52 13.30
N ASN A 39 -11.69 -5.99 14.51
CA ASN A 39 -12.43 -4.79 14.88
C ASN A 39 -11.81 -3.52 14.30
N GLU A 40 -12.53 -2.40 14.36
CA GLU A 40 -12.10 -1.12 13.79
C GLU A 40 -10.80 -0.58 14.40
N GLU A 41 -10.53 -0.85 15.68
CA GLU A 41 -9.29 -0.45 16.33
C GLU A 41 -8.07 -1.21 15.74
N GLN A 42 -8.24 -2.51 15.49
CA GLN A 42 -7.21 -3.33 14.85
C GLN A 42 -6.98 -2.89 13.39
N LYS A 43 -8.03 -2.59 12.64
CA LYS A 43 -7.92 -2.05 11.27
C LYS A 43 -7.17 -0.71 11.28
N LYS A 44 -7.52 0.19 12.20
CA LYS A 44 -6.82 1.46 12.38
C LYS A 44 -5.34 1.25 12.66
N LYS A 45 -5.00 0.35 13.59
CA LYS A 45 -3.61 0.02 13.91
C LYS A 45 -2.84 -0.49 12.69
N VAL A 46 -3.42 -1.39 11.91
CA VAL A 46 -2.82 -1.89 10.66
C VAL A 46 -2.51 -0.74 9.70
N ARG A 47 -3.45 0.18 9.50
CA ARG A 47 -3.26 1.36 8.63
C ARG A 47 -2.15 2.28 9.14
N GLU A 48 -2.07 2.49 10.46
CA GLU A 48 -1.00 3.26 11.10
C GLU A 48 0.37 2.60 10.94
N ASP A 49 0.47 1.28 11.07
CA ASP A 49 1.71 0.53 10.86
C ASP A 49 2.16 0.63 9.39
N ILE A 50 1.25 0.49 8.41
CA ILE A 50 1.57 0.68 6.99
C ILE A 50 2.11 2.10 6.74
N LYS A 51 1.42 3.14 7.24
CA LYS A 51 1.87 4.53 7.13
C LYS A 51 3.24 4.73 7.77
N LYS A 52 3.45 4.19 8.97
CA LYS A 52 4.70 4.27 9.71
C LYS A 52 5.86 3.70 8.90
N TYR A 53 5.72 2.49 8.35
CA TYR A 53 6.79 1.86 7.59
C TYR A 53 6.99 2.47 6.21
N ALA A 54 5.94 2.99 5.57
CA ALA A 54 6.08 3.75 4.34
C ALA A 54 6.94 5.01 4.56
N ASN A 55 6.68 5.79 5.63
CA ASN A 55 7.50 6.94 5.98
C ASN A 55 8.92 6.55 6.42
N PHE A 56 9.07 5.47 7.20
CA PHE A 56 10.39 4.97 7.58
C PHE A 56 11.28 4.68 6.36
N TYR A 57 10.74 4.07 5.30
CA TYR A 57 11.50 3.82 4.08
C TYR A 57 11.73 5.09 3.27
N LEU A 58 10.80 6.03 3.24
CA LEU A 58 11.01 7.36 2.65
C LEU A 58 12.22 8.05 3.28
N ASP A 59 12.33 8.04 4.62
CA ASP A 59 13.42 8.65 5.37
C ASP A 59 14.78 7.94 5.16
N LYS A 60 14.78 6.69 4.69
CA LYS A 60 15.99 5.96 4.30
C LYS A 60 16.51 6.36 2.93
N HIS A 61 15.76 7.11 2.14
CA HIS A 61 16.14 7.63 0.82
C HIS A 61 16.59 6.54 -0.17
N TYR A 62 15.95 5.35 -0.15
CA TYR A 62 16.25 4.30 -1.11
C TYR A 62 16.12 4.80 -2.55
N LYS A 63 17.13 4.48 -3.37
CA LYS A 63 17.13 4.77 -4.81
C LYS A 63 16.19 3.81 -5.56
N TYR A 64 15.77 4.21 -6.74
CA TYR A 64 15.00 3.31 -7.60
C TYR A 64 15.80 2.07 -7.97
N ASN A 65 15.19 0.88 -7.86
CA ASN A 65 15.81 -0.43 -8.06
C ASN A 65 16.95 -0.76 -7.07
N GLU A 66 17.10 -0.04 -5.98
CA GLU A 66 18.05 -0.40 -4.94
C GLU A 66 17.60 -1.71 -4.25
N LYS A 67 18.53 -2.63 -4.09
CA LYS A 67 18.32 -3.89 -3.36
C LYS A 67 18.70 -3.72 -1.91
N ALA A 68 17.81 -4.08 -0.99
CA ALA A 68 18.08 -4.04 0.43
C ALA A 68 17.60 -5.32 1.14
N GLU A 69 18.42 -5.85 2.03
CA GLU A 69 18.01 -6.87 2.97
C GLU A 69 17.30 -6.20 4.15
N LEU A 70 16.06 -6.51 4.35
CA LEU A 70 15.25 -6.02 5.46
C LEU A 70 15.10 -7.09 6.53
N THR A 71 15.06 -6.67 7.78
CA THR A 71 14.76 -7.55 8.92
C THR A 71 13.33 -7.27 9.41
N HIS A 72 12.49 -8.30 9.42
CA HIS A 72 11.13 -8.18 9.89
C HIS A 72 11.10 -7.80 11.38
N PRO A 73 10.36 -6.77 11.78
CA PRO A 73 10.43 -6.22 13.15
C PRO A 73 10.01 -7.22 14.24
N ILE A 74 9.09 -8.13 13.91
CA ILE A 74 8.54 -9.12 14.85
C ILE A 74 9.26 -10.46 14.71
N SER A 75 9.17 -11.12 13.53
CA SER A 75 9.72 -12.48 13.31
C SER A 75 11.24 -12.53 13.25
N LYS A 76 11.92 -11.40 13.06
CA LYS A 76 13.37 -11.29 12.81
C LYS A 76 13.84 -11.99 11.54
N GLU A 77 12.92 -12.46 10.72
CA GLU A 77 13.22 -12.97 9.39
C GLU A 77 13.89 -11.91 8.53
N LYS A 78 14.85 -12.33 7.70
CA LYS A 78 15.54 -11.47 6.73
C LYS A 78 15.05 -11.76 5.34
N LYS A 79 14.78 -10.69 4.57
CA LYS A 79 14.31 -10.81 3.19
C LYS A 79 14.84 -9.68 2.32
N ASN A 80 15.19 -10.02 1.08
CA ASN A 80 15.66 -9.05 0.09
C ASN A 80 14.48 -8.45 -0.67
N PHE A 81 14.47 -7.12 -0.79
CA PHE A 81 13.53 -6.37 -1.60
C PHE A 81 14.27 -5.51 -2.62
N ASN A 82 13.66 -5.33 -3.78
CA ASN A 82 14.07 -4.37 -4.78
C ASN A 82 13.16 -3.15 -4.70
N PHE A 83 13.69 -1.96 -4.47
CA PHE A 83 12.90 -0.74 -4.27
C PHE A 83 12.49 -0.09 -5.61
N ASP A 84 11.83 -0.87 -6.50
CA ASP A 84 10.94 -0.33 -7.52
C ASP A 84 9.56 -0.02 -6.92
N CYS A 85 8.59 0.43 -7.73
CA CYS A 85 7.26 0.81 -7.22
C CYS A 85 6.52 -0.35 -6.54
N SER A 86 6.59 -1.55 -7.10
CA SER A 86 5.94 -2.75 -6.56
C SER A 86 6.70 -3.35 -5.38
N GLY A 87 8.02 -3.33 -5.44
CA GLY A 87 8.87 -3.82 -4.36
C GLY A 87 8.81 -2.95 -3.12
N PHE A 88 8.68 -1.63 -3.27
CA PHE A 88 8.39 -0.74 -2.16
C PHE A 88 7.05 -1.08 -1.48
N VAL A 89 5.97 -1.26 -2.27
CA VAL A 89 4.67 -1.68 -1.72
C VAL A 89 4.80 -2.99 -0.95
N ALA A 90 5.43 -4.01 -1.56
CA ALA A 90 5.63 -5.32 -0.92
C ALA A 90 6.47 -5.22 0.37
N ALA A 91 7.55 -4.43 0.37
CA ALA A 91 8.40 -4.21 1.55
C ALA A 91 7.61 -3.59 2.71
N VAL A 92 6.82 -2.55 2.45
CA VAL A 92 6.01 -1.88 3.48
C VAL A 92 4.98 -2.84 4.07
N TYR A 93 4.24 -3.55 3.23
CA TYR A 93 3.22 -4.49 3.70
C TYR A 93 3.85 -5.65 4.49
N TRP A 94 4.95 -6.24 3.98
CA TRP A 94 5.66 -7.30 4.70
C TRP A 94 6.15 -6.82 6.07
N THR A 95 6.76 -5.65 6.14
CA THR A 95 7.24 -5.08 7.42
C THR A 95 6.09 -4.73 8.36
N SER A 96 4.91 -4.43 7.82
CA SER A 96 3.67 -4.24 8.58
C SER A 96 3.00 -5.55 8.98
N ASN A 97 3.70 -6.68 8.85
CA ASN A 97 3.20 -8.03 9.16
C ASN A 97 2.07 -8.51 8.24
N ILE A 98 2.11 -8.12 6.95
CA ILE A 98 1.12 -8.44 5.94
C ILE A 98 1.81 -9.13 4.76
N ALA A 99 1.62 -10.44 4.64
CA ALA A 99 2.34 -11.27 3.66
C ALA A 99 1.68 -11.37 2.26
N VAL A 100 0.63 -10.60 1.99
CA VAL A 100 -0.19 -10.71 0.76
C VAL A 100 0.61 -10.51 -0.53
N PHE A 101 1.63 -9.66 -0.51
CA PHE A 101 2.44 -9.30 -1.69
C PHE A 101 3.85 -9.89 -1.68
N GLU A 102 4.09 -10.94 -0.90
CA GLU A 102 5.42 -11.58 -0.80
C GLU A 102 5.93 -12.17 -2.11
N LYS A 103 5.04 -12.70 -2.92
CA LYS A 103 5.36 -13.23 -4.24
C LYS A 103 5.29 -12.10 -5.26
N GLN A 104 6.37 -11.36 -5.38
CA GLN A 104 6.53 -10.38 -6.46
C GLN A 104 6.68 -11.11 -7.79
N ALA A 105 5.87 -10.70 -8.76
CA ALA A 105 5.96 -11.03 -10.17
C ALA A 105 6.07 -12.53 -10.52
N VAL A 106 5.06 -13.02 -11.17
CA VAL A 106 5.20 -14.14 -12.11
C VAL A 106 6.14 -13.66 -13.22
N LEU A 107 7.11 -14.48 -13.63
CA LEU A 107 8.05 -14.20 -14.72
C LEU A 107 7.29 -13.59 -15.93
N GLY A 108 7.65 -12.37 -16.31
CA GLY A 108 7.08 -11.65 -17.46
C GLY A 108 5.97 -10.66 -17.15
N GLU A 109 5.46 -10.59 -15.92
CA GLU A 109 4.47 -9.58 -15.50
C GLU A 109 5.10 -8.45 -14.68
N SER A 110 4.55 -7.23 -14.80
CA SER A 110 4.95 -6.16 -13.90
C SER A 110 4.46 -6.44 -12.49
N GLY A 111 5.26 -6.11 -11.46
CA GLY A 111 4.87 -6.29 -10.07
C GLY A 111 3.55 -5.58 -9.72
N VAL A 112 3.24 -4.45 -10.37
CA VAL A 112 1.97 -3.72 -10.19
C VAL A 112 0.79 -4.55 -10.70
N LYS A 113 0.91 -5.24 -11.83
CA LYS A 113 -0.14 -6.15 -12.33
C LYS A 113 -0.37 -7.31 -11.37
N THR A 114 0.69 -7.84 -10.78
CA THR A 114 0.58 -8.90 -9.77
C THR A 114 -0.16 -8.41 -8.51
N ILE A 115 0.14 -7.19 -8.03
CA ILE A 115 -0.57 -6.56 -6.91
C ILE A 115 -2.04 -6.37 -7.28
N TYR A 116 -2.32 -5.77 -8.45
CA TYR A 116 -3.69 -5.54 -8.93
C TYR A 116 -4.47 -6.86 -9.01
N GLY A 117 -3.95 -7.87 -9.70
CA GLY A 117 -4.62 -9.17 -9.86
C GLY A 117 -4.88 -9.88 -8.52
N THR A 118 -3.99 -9.72 -7.54
CA THR A 118 -4.21 -10.22 -6.18
C THR A 118 -5.40 -9.53 -5.53
N LEU A 119 -5.47 -8.21 -5.58
CA LEU A 119 -6.55 -7.43 -4.98
C LEU A 119 -7.88 -7.63 -5.72
N GLU A 120 -7.86 -7.66 -7.05
CA GLU A 120 -9.03 -7.90 -7.89
C GLU A 120 -9.70 -9.23 -7.58
N LYS A 121 -8.90 -10.29 -7.42
CA LYS A 121 -9.39 -11.63 -7.03
C LYS A 121 -10.20 -11.61 -5.73
N TYR A 122 -9.88 -10.71 -4.82
CA TYR A 122 -10.58 -10.53 -3.54
C TYR A 122 -11.61 -9.41 -3.56
N LYS A 123 -11.89 -8.81 -4.74
CA LYS A 123 -12.81 -7.66 -4.89
C LYS A 123 -12.42 -6.47 -4.00
N LYS A 124 -11.11 -6.20 -3.91
CA LYS A 124 -10.52 -5.15 -3.08
C LYS A 124 -9.98 -3.97 -3.90
N ILE A 125 -10.40 -3.84 -5.15
CA ILE A 125 -10.13 -2.71 -6.05
C ILE A 125 -11.34 -1.77 -6.06
N TYR A 126 -11.09 -0.45 -6.01
CA TYR A 126 -12.13 0.57 -6.09
C TYR A 126 -11.59 1.89 -6.65
N ASN A 127 -12.48 2.80 -7.09
CA ASN A 127 -12.13 4.11 -7.64
C ASN A 127 -13.22 5.18 -7.46
N ASN A 128 -14.27 4.87 -6.73
CA ASN A 128 -15.50 5.67 -6.59
C ASN A 128 -15.63 6.39 -5.25
N SER A 129 -14.62 6.33 -4.40
CA SER A 129 -14.56 6.98 -3.09
C SER A 129 -13.15 7.46 -2.78
N LEU A 130 -13.01 8.36 -1.80
CA LEU A 130 -11.69 8.72 -1.28
C LEU A 130 -11.06 7.51 -0.58
N PRO A 131 -9.76 7.32 -0.74
CA PRO A 131 -9.08 6.18 -0.14
C PRO A 131 -8.80 6.40 1.35
N ASN A 132 -8.46 5.32 2.02
CA ASN A 132 -7.95 5.38 3.37
C ASN A 132 -6.41 5.40 3.40
N ILE A 133 -5.84 5.91 4.49
CA ILE A 133 -4.41 5.77 4.76
C ILE A 133 -4.04 4.28 4.77
N GLY A 134 -2.92 3.94 4.16
CA GLY A 134 -2.44 2.57 4.03
C GLY A 134 -2.98 1.81 2.81
N ASP A 135 -3.93 2.37 2.06
CA ASP A 135 -4.36 1.78 0.79
C ASP A 135 -3.28 1.99 -0.30
N ILE A 136 -3.34 1.18 -1.33
CA ILE A 136 -2.47 1.27 -2.50
C ILE A 136 -3.13 2.16 -3.54
N ILE A 137 -2.35 3.04 -4.15
CA ILE A 137 -2.75 3.78 -5.34
C ILE A 137 -2.03 3.21 -6.56
N MET A 138 -2.76 3.01 -7.66
CA MET A 138 -2.23 2.43 -8.89
C MET A 138 -2.49 3.34 -10.09
N PHE A 139 -1.53 3.35 -11.01
CA PHE A 139 -1.53 4.25 -12.15
C PHE A 139 -1.25 3.53 -13.45
N ASP A 140 -1.84 4.05 -14.51
CA ASP A 140 -1.57 3.73 -15.90
C ASP A 140 -0.57 4.73 -16.51
N ARG A 141 0.03 4.39 -17.64
CA ARG A 141 0.70 5.33 -18.56
C ARG A 141 1.85 6.17 -17.97
N THR A 142 2.48 5.69 -16.90
CA THR A 142 3.61 6.39 -16.29
C THR A 142 4.94 6.14 -17.03
N THR A 143 5.01 5.10 -17.86
CA THR A 143 6.19 4.75 -18.66
C THR A 143 5.97 4.91 -20.16
N SER A 144 4.73 4.81 -20.63
CA SER A 144 4.30 5.02 -22.02
C SER A 144 2.81 5.35 -22.04
N GLU A 145 2.33 5.99 -23.13
CA GLU A 145 0.94 6.47 -23.25
C GLU A 145 -0.13 5.37 -23.31
N THR A 146 0.26 4.15 -23.60
CA THR A 146 -0.67 3.05 -23.83
C THR A 146 -0.65 1.97 -22.74
N LYS A 147 0.42 1.89 -21.95
CA LYS A 147 0.58 0.81 -20.95
C LYS A 147 -0.29 1.05 -19.72
N LYS A 148 -0.96 -0.01 -19.27
CA LYS A 148 -1.77 -0.04 -18.05
C LYS A 148 -0.99 -0.64 -16.88
N LEU A 149 -1.39 -0.25 -15.66
CA LEU A 149 -0.83 -0.74 -14.39
C LEU A 149 0.70 -0.67 -14.38
N THR A 150 1.21 0.54 -14.63
CA THR A 150 2.65 0.79 -14.77
C THR A 150 3.31 1.29 -13.50
N HIS A 151 2.53 1.74 -12.51
CA HIS A 151 3.08 2.34 -11.30
C HIS A 151 2.16 2.17 -10.10
N ALA A 152 2.74 2.15 -8.90
CA ALA A 152 2.00 2.07 -7.63
C ALA A 152 2.71 2.86 -6.53
N GLY A 153 1.92 3.20 -5.50
CA GLY A 153 2.39 3.83 -4.27
C GLY A 153 1.50 3.48 -3.10
N ILE A 154 1.87 3.96 -1.91
CA ILE A 154 1.11 3.78 -0.67
C ILE A 154 0.59 5.13 -0.19
N ILE A 155 -0.70 5.19 0.13
CA ILE A 155 -1.37 6.39 0.62
C ILE A 155 -0.99 6.63 2.07
N VAL A 156 -0.48 7.84 2.35
CA VAL A 156 -0.02 8.24 3.68
C VAL A 156 -0.80 9.40 4.28
N ASN A 157 -1.54 10.13 3.46
CA ASN A 157 -2.46 11.19 3.91
C ASN A 157 -3.59 11.43 2.91
N VAL A 158 -4.74 11.84 3.41
CA VAL A 158 -5.90 12.29 2.61
C VAL A 158 -6.42 13.58 3.24
N ASP A 159 -6.30 14.67 2.51
CA ASP A 159 -6.92 15.93 2.86
C ASP A 159 -8.41 15.86 2.45
N LYS A 160 -9.31 15.86 3.44
CA LYS A 160 -10.75 15.73 3.19
C LYS A 160 -11.42 17.01 2.70
N GLU A 161 -10.78 18.17 2.87
CA GLU A 161 -11.35 19.46 2.46
C GLU A 161 -11.16 19.68 0.96
N ASP A 162 -9.94 19.49 0.46
CA ASP A 162 -9.63 19.69 -0.94
C ASP A 162 -9.51 18.38 -1.74
N GLU A 163 -9.64 17.23 -1.08
CA GLU A 163 -9.60 15.87 -1.65
C GLU A 163 -8.21 15.50 -2.23
N THR A 164 -7.15 16.13 -1.73
CA THR A 164 -5.80 15.80 -2.15
C THR A 164 -5.29 14.57 -1.42
N VAL A 165 -4.95 13.54 -2.19
CA VAL A 165 -4.33 12.30 -1.71
C VAL A 165 -2.82 12.44 -1.78
N THR A 166 -2.13 12.21 -0.66
CA THR A 166 -0.66 12.13 -0.59
C THR A 166 -0.23 10.67 -0.51
N TYR A 167 0.70 10.28 -1.36
CA TYR A 167 1.23 8.92 -1.39
C TYR A 167 2.76 8.92 -1.48
N ILE A 168 3.38 7.82 -1.06
CA ILE A 168 4.81 7.55 -1.27
C ILE A 168 4.97 6.56 -2.40
N HIS A 169 5.91 6.81 -3.31
CA HIS A 169 6.20 5.94 -4.44
C HIS A 169 7.68 5.96 -4.80
N ALA A 170 8.14 4.96 -5.55
CA ALA A 170 9.50 4.90 -6.07
C ALA A 170 9.59 5.58 -7.45
N SER A 171 10.13 6.79 -7.49
CA SER A 171 10.43 7.54 -8.72
C SER A 171 11.73 7.03 -9.33
N THR A 172 11.75 6.80 -10.65
CA THR A 172 12.95 6.35 -11.38
C THR A 172 14.14 7.29 -11.26
N SER A 173 13.89 8.60 -11.11
CA SER A 173 14.94 9.63 -11.05
C SER A 173 15.31 10.07 -9.63
N LYS A 174 14.42 9.86 -8.66
CA LYS A 174 14.56 10.44 -7.30
C LYS A 174 14.55 9.39 -6.19
N GLY A 175 14.28 8.11 -6.48
CA GLY A 175 14.05 7.10 -5.47
C GLY A 175 12.69 7.27 -4.78
N LEU A 176 12.59 6.94 -3.50
CA LEU A 176 11.35 7.12 -2.75
C LEU A 176 11.04 8.60 -2.53
N VAL A 177 9.84 9.02 -2.91
CA VAL A 177 9.37 10.42 -2.82
C VAL A 177 7.89 10.49 -2.51
N LEU A 178 7.44 11.67 -2.04
CA LEU A 178 6.02 12.01 -1.94
C LEU A 178 5.46 12.34 -3.32
N GLY A 179 4.26 11.84 -3.60
CA GLY A 179 3.42 12.21 -4.73
C GLY A 179 2.07 12.72 -4.24
N TYR A 180 1.39 13.48 -5.10
CA TYR A 180 0.09 14.08 -4.81
C TYR A 180 -0.87 13.79 -5.96
N MET A 181 -2.13 13.53 -5.64
CA MET A 181 -3.20 13.34 -6.61
C MET A 181 -4.49 13.98 -6.11
N ASN A 182 -5.17 14.68 -7.03
CA ASN A 182 -6.46 15.32 -6.77
C ASN A 182 -7.39 15.13 -7.98
N LEU A 183 -8.45 14.35 -7.80
CA LEU A 183 -9.43 14.07 -8.86
C LEU A 183 -10.46 15.18 -9.03
N LYS A 184 -10.61 16.07 -8.04
CA LYS A 184 -11.52 17.24 -8.12
C LYS A 184 -10.98 18.32 -9.07
N TYR A 185 -9.65 18.42 -9.20
CA TYR A 185 -8.96 19.36 -10.08
C TYR A 185 -7.95 18.61 -10.98
N PRO A 186 -8.44 17.75 -11.90
CA PRO A 186 -7.59 16.77 -12.59
C PRO A 186 -6.59 17.39 -13.55
N ASP A 187 -6.82 18.62 -14.01
CA ASP A 187 -5.98 19.33 -14.99
C ASP A 187 -4.97 20.28 -14.33
N LEU A 188 -4.99 20.40 -13.00
CA LEU A 188 -4.14 21.34 -12.28
C LEU A 188 -3.01 20.61 -11.55
N ALA A 189 -1.76 20.95 -11.86
CA ALA A 189 -0.60 20.50 -11.08
C ALA A 189 -0.54 21.19 -9.71
N ARG A 190 -0.95 22.47 -9.66
CA ARG A 190 -0.91 23.30 -8.45
C ARG A 190 -2.20 24.09 -8.28
N LYS A 191 -2.56 24.32 -7.00
CA LYS A 191 -3.66 25.21 -6.60
C LYS A 191 -3.21 25.99 -5.36
N ASN A 192 -3.38 27.32 -5.39
CA ASN A 192 -2.99 28.22 -4.30
C ASN A 192 -1.52 28.01 -3.84
N GLY A 193 -0.60 27.81 -4.77
CA GLY A 193 0.82 27.57 -4.50
C GLY A 193 1.20 26.14 -4.08
N LYS A 194 0.23 25.32 -3.67
CA LYS A 194 0.46 23.91 -3.28
C LYS A 194 0.41 22.98 -4.48
N VAL A 195 1.28 21.96 -4.51
CA VAL A 195 1.18 20.85 -5.46
C VAL A 195 -0.03 19.99 -5.07
N ILE A 196 -0.92 19.74 -6.01
CA ILE A 196 -2.09 18.86 -5.82
C ILE A 196 -2.08 17.66 -6.77
N ASN A 197 -1.37 17.76 -7.92
CA ASN A 197 -1.12 16.62 -8.79
C ASN A 197 0.36 16.61 -9.21
N SER A 198 1.04 15.52 -8.88
CA SER A 198 2.43 15.27 -9.31
C SER A 198 2.48 14.83 -10.77
N TYR A 199 3.55 15.21 -11.48
CA TYR A 199 3.85 14.64 -12.79
C TYR A 199 4.49 13.25 -12.62
N LEU A 200 3.92 12.23 -13.23
CA LEU A 200 4.40 10.83 -13.15
C LEU A 200 5.28 10.43 -14.34
N ARG A 201 5.31 11.22 -15.39
CA ARG A 201 6.11 10.99 -16.60
C ARG A 201 6.77 12.29 -17.05
N ALA A 202 8.07 12.22 -17.34
CA ALA A 202 8.80 13.37 -17.88
C ALA A 202 8.29 13.73 -19.28
N GLY A 203 8.14 15.04 -19.56
CA GLY A 203 7.73 15.54 -20.86
C GLY A 203 6.26 15.33 -21.25
N GLY A 204 5.46 14.68 -20.38
CA GLY A 204 4.07 14.34 -20.72
C GLY A 204 3.03 15.45 -20.52
N GLY A 205 3.43 16.64 -20.08
CA GLY A 205 2.50 17.73 -19.83
C GLY A 205 1.35 17.34 -18.90
N VAL A 206 0.17 17.93 -19.11
CA VAL A 206 -1.03 17.67 -18.30
C VAL A 206 -1.42 16.18 -18.29
N ASP A 207 -1.22 15.46 -19.39
CA ASP A 207 -1.56 14.02 -19.51
C ASP A 207 -0.68 13.10 -18.65
N SER A 208 0.39 13.64 -18.05
CA SER A 208 1.25 12.93 -17.09
C SER A 208 0.95 13.25 -15.63
N LEU A 209 -0.04 14.09 -15.35
CA LEU A 209 -0.49 14.34 -13.98
C LEU A 209 -1.04 13.06 -13.35
N ALA A 210 -0.83 12.90 -12.04
CA ALA A 210 -1.27 11.74 -11.29
C ALA A 210 -2.77 11.47 -11.44
N SER A 211 -3.60 12.52 -11.44
CA SER A 211 -5.04 12.46 -11.73
C SER A 211 -5.37 11.89 -13.11
N LYS A 212 -4.58 12.20 -14.13
CA LYS A 212 -4.77 11.70 -15.49
C LYS A 212 -4.26 10.28 -15.69
N CYS A 213 -3.26 9.89 -14.89
CA CYS A 213 -2.69 8.55 -14.90
C CYS A 213 -3.41 7.60 -13.92
N PHE A 214 -4.28 8.09 -13.07
CA PHE A 214 -4.97 7.28 -12.06
C PHE A 214 -5.75 6.13 -12.70
N ASN A 215 -5.59 4.93 -12.14
CA ASN A 215 -6.34 3.72 -12.49
C ASN A 215 -7.32 3.38 -11.37
N SER A 216 -6.81 3.08 -10.18
CA SER A 216 -7.62 2.61 -9.06
C SER A 216 -6.87 2.70 -7.74
N TYR A 217 -7.63 2.56 -6.68
CA TYR A 217 -7.13 2.21 -5.36
C TYR A 217 -7.27 0.71 -5.10
N GLY A 218 -6.49 0.21 -4.16
CA GLY A 218 -6.63 -1.15 -3.65
C GLY A 218 -6.45 -1.19 -2.15
N THR A 219 -7.26 -1.99 -1.47
CA THR A 219 -7.16 -2.19 -0.01
C THR A 219 -7.01 -3.65 0.35
N ILE A 220 -6.36 -3.95 1.46
CA ILE A 220 -6.33 -5.28 2.06
C ILE A 220 -7.39 -5.42 3.16
N LEU A 221 -7.99 -4.30 3.56
CA LEU A 221 -9.05 -4.21 4.56
C LEU A 221 -10.42 -4.08 3.88
N ASP A 222 -11.41 -3.59 4.61
CA ASP A 222 -12.72 -3.34 4.03
C ASP A 222 -12.67 -2.14 3.09
N LEU A 223 -13.52 -2.18 2.06
CA LEU A 223 -13.71 -1.07 1.15
C LEU A 223 -14.26 0.14 1.92
N PRO A 224 -13.85 1.37 1.56
CA PRO A 224 -14.35 2.58 2.17
C PRO A 224 -15.82 2.86 1.82
#